data_f5c23ad60b1bd49a6fa16632f630dc2d
#
_entry.id   f5c23ad60b1bd49a6fa16632f630dc2d
#
_cell.length_a   1.000
_cell.length_b   1.000
_cell.length_c   1.000
_cell.angle_alpha   90.00
_cell.angle_beta   90.00
_cell.angle_gamma   90.00
#
_symmetry.space_group_name_H-M   'P 1'
#
loop_
_entity.id
_entity.type
_entity.pdbx_description
1 polymer ?
#
loop_
_entity_poly.entity_id
_entity_poly.type
_entity_poly.pdbx_seq_one_letter_code
_entity_poly.pdbx_strand_id
1 'polypeptide(L)'
;MSDESFRLLKDIAGHSVSRETYQRLKQFEAQFLRWTARINLAAPSTLGDVWQRHILDSAQLSQIAPERLRWLDLGSGGGFPGAVMAVLLSDRGGATIDLVESNRKKAAFLQAVLAQLRAPARVHAVRIEDAASRTAEIEVVTARALAPLDRLLGLAFPWLEKGARGLFHKGRDYRSEIEESVHAWDFDLLEHRSRIDPDSVILELSNVRKR
;
A
#
# COMPACT_ATOMS: atom_id res chain seq x y z
N MET A 1 -26.79 -1.90 2.03
CA MET A 1 -25.44 -2.14 1.47
C MET A 1 -24.50 -0.93 1.60
N SER A 2 -24.86 0.30 1.20
CA SER A 2 -23.92 1.43 1.27
C SER A 2 -23.53 1.87 2.70
N ASP A 3 -24.44 1.78 3.64
CA ASP A 3 -24.21 2.22 5.03
C ASP A 3 -23.35 1.22 5.83
N GLU A 4 -23.52 -0.06 5.60
CA GLU A 4 -22.74 -1.14 6.21
C GLU A 4 -21.27 -1.13 5.74
N SER A 5 -21.02 -1.02 4.43
CA SER A 5 -19.68 -0.91 3.88
C SER A 5 -18.94 0.35 4.38
N PHE A 6 -19.67 1.45 4.58
CA PHE A 6 -19.10 2.66 5.15
C PHE A 6 -18.73 2.49 6.62
N ARG A 7 -19.60 1.85 7.42
CA ARG A 7 -19.29 1.55 8.83
C ARG A 7 -18.07 0.65 8.96
N LEU A 8 -18.01 -0.40 8.13
CA LEU A 8 -16.88 -1.33 8.13
C LEU A 8 -15.57 -0.62 7.75
N LEU A 9 -15.58 0.27 6.74
CA LEU A 9 -14.40 1.07 6.41
C LEU A 9 -13.94 1.93 7.59
N LYS A 10 -14.86 2.59 8.30
CA LYS A 10 -14.52 3.40 9.49
C LYS A 10 -13.91 2.55 10.60
N ASP A 11 -14.45 1.36 10.83
CA ASP A 11 -13.93 0.43 11.84
C ASP A 11 -12.51 -0.05 11.46
N ILE A 12 -12.28 -0.40 10.20
CA ILE A 12 -11.00 -0.90 9.71
C ILE A 12 -9.95 0.19 9.63
N ALA A 13 -10.30 1.39 9.18
CA ALA A 13 -9.34 2.48 9.02
C ALA A 13 -8.93 3.15 10.36
N GLY A 14 -9.65 2.94 11.45
CA GLY A 14 -9.29 3.38 12.81
C GLY A 14 -9.34 4.89 13.06
N HIS A 15 -9.88 5.67 12.14
CA HIS A 15 -10.03 7.11 12.28
C HIS A 15 -11.35 7.58 11.65
N SER A 16 -11.67 8.85 11.81
CA SER A 16 -12.88 9.41 11.23
C SER A 16 -12.75 9.51 9.70
N VAL A 17 -13.32 8.55 8.99
CA VAL A 17 -13.43 8.59 7.53
C VAL A 17 -14.69 9.36 7.13
N SER A 18 -14.56 10.39 6.30
CA SER A 18 -15.69 11.18 5.82
C SER A 18 -16.52 10.40 4.78
N ARG A 19 -17.78 10.78 4.60
CA ARG A 19 -18.58 10.23 3.49
C ARG A 19 -17.98 10.56 2.13
N GLU A 20 -17.32 11.69 2.00
CA GLU A 20 -16.63 12.08 0.78
C GLU A 20 -15.45 11.15 0.48
N THR A 21 -14.61 10.86 1.47
CA THR A 21 -13.49 9.89 1.34
C THR A 21 -14.01 8.50 0.96
N TYR A 22 -15.11 8.04 1.58
CA TYR A 22 -15.77 6.79 1.20
C TYR A 22 -16.23 6.81 -0.26
N GLN A 23 -16.87 7.88 -0.73
CA GLN A 23 -17.32 8.01 -2.12
C GLN A 23 -16.13 8.02 -3.10
N ARG A 24 -15.02 8.67 -2.75
CA ARG A 24 -13.79 8.63 -3.56
C ARG A 24 -13.23 7.21 -3.67
N LEU A 25 -13.25 6.42 -2.59
CA LEU A 25 -12.85 4.99 -2.63
C LEU A 25 -13.80 4.16 -3.50
N LYS A 26 -15.10 4.42 -3.47
CA LYS A 26 -16.08 3.77 -4.37
C LYS A 26 -15.85 4.15 -5.84
N GLN A 27 -15.47 5.41 -6.11
CA GLN A 27 -15.07 5.84 -7.44
C GLN A 27 -13.78 5.16 -7.89
N PHE A 28 -12.79 5.01 -6.99
CA PHE A 28 -11.57 4.26 -7.25
C PHE A 28 -11.88 2.81 -7.64
N GLU A 29 -12.71 2.11 -6.86
CA GLU A 29 -13.15 0.74 -7.15
C GLU A 29 -13.79 0.62 -8.54
N ALA A 30 -14.72 1.52 -8.87
CA ALA A 30 -15.39 1.52 -10.17
C ALA A 30 -14.41 1.75 -11.34
N GLN A 31 -13.45 2.66 -11.18
CA GLN A 31 -12.41 2.89 -12.19
C GLN A 31 -11.47 1.69 -12.28
N PHE A 32 -11.04 1.11 -11.17
CA PHE A 32 -10.22 -0.09 -11.15
C PHE A 32 -10.86 -1.23 -11.94
N LEU A 33 -12.13 -1.54 -11.68
CA LEU A 33 -12.88 -2.58 -12.41
C LEU A 33 -13.00 -2.28 -13.91
N ARG A 34 -13.24 -1.02 -14.28
CA ARG A 34 -13.30 -0.60 -15.70
C ARG A 34 -11.96 -0.78 -16.41
N TRP A 35 -10.86 -0.42 -15.76
CA TRP A 35 -9.53 -0.53 -16.36
C TRP A 35 -9.04 -1.96 -16.40
N THR A 36 -9.39 -2.81 -15.42
CA THR A 36 -9.04 -4.23 -15.40
C THR A 36 -9.55 -4.99 -16.61
N ALA A 37 -10.66 -4.55 -17.22
CA ALA A 37 -11.15 -5.10 -18.49
C ALA A 37 -10.19 -4.86 -19.68
N ARG A 38 -9.25 -3.93 -19.57
CA ARG A 38 -8.31 -3.53 -20.63
C ARG A 38 -6.85 -3.85 -20.34
N ILE A 39 -6.47 -3.83 -19.06
CA ILE A 39 -5.11 -4.12 -18.59
C ILE A 39 -5.18 -5.01 -17.35
N ASN A 40 -4.21 -5.90 -17.19
CA ASN A 40 -4.16 -6.81 -16.04
C ASN A 40 -3.70 -6.05 -14.78
N LEU A 41 -4.66 -5.58 -13.96
CA LEU A 41 -4.40 -4.87 -12.69
C LEU A 41 -4.37 -5.79 -11.49
N ALA A 42 -5.14 -6.90 -11.51
CA ALA A 42 -5.18 -7.93 -10.46
C ALA A 42 -5.55 -9.29 -11.06
N ALA A 43 -5.35 -10.34 -10.27
CA ALA A 43 -5.75 -11.69 -10.66
C ALA A 43 -7.29 -11.78 -10.83
N PRO A 44 -7.80 -12.45 -11.88
CA PRO A 44 -9.24 -12.57 -12.10
C PRO A 44 -10.03 -13.10 -10.89
N SER A 45 -9.43 -14.03 -10.14
CA SER A 45 -10.03 -14.63 -8.94
C SER A 45 -10.30 -13.65 -7.80
N THR A 46 -9.70 -12.44 -7.84
CA THR A 46 -9.87 -11.43 -6.79
C THR A 46 -10.84 -10.30 -7.18
N LEU A 47 -11.32 -10.28 -8.44
CA LEU A 47 -12.17 -9.21 -8.96
C LEU A 47 -13.61 -9.24 -8.42
N GLY A 48 -14.07 -10.40 -7.93
CA GLY A 48 -15.41 -10.54 -7.35
C GLY A 48 -15.59 -9.81 -6.01
N ASP A 49 -14.49 -9.45 -5.35
CA ASP A 49 -14.53 -8.84 -4.03
C ASP A 49 -13.38 -7.82 -3.82
N VAL A 50 -13.30 -6.85 -4.75
CA VAL A 50 -12.26 -5.80 -4.72
C VAL A 50 -12.36 -4.96 -3.45
N TRP A 51 -13.59 -4.70 -2.99
CA TRP A 51 -13.81 -3.88 -1.80
C TRP A 51 -13.17 -4.49 -0.55
N GLN A 52 -13.47 -5.74 -0.24
CA GLN A 52 -12.91 -6.40 0.94
C GLN A 52 -11.43 -6.73 0.77
N ARG A 53 -11.12 -7.50 -0.28
CA ARG A 53 -9.79 -8.09 -0.45
C ARG A 53 -8.69 -7.10 -0.80
N HIS A 54 -9.06 -5.91 -1.29
CA HIS A 54 -8.07 -4.93 -1.69
C HIS A 54 -8.25 -3.59 -0.98
N ILE A 55 -9.44 -3.00 -0.96
CA ILE A 55 -9.64 -1.68 -0.37
C ILE A 55 -9.59 -1.73 1.15
N LEU A 56 -10.39 -2.59 1.79
CA LEU A 56 -10.40 -2.72 3.25
C LEU A 56 -9.09 -3.29 3.78
N ASP A 57 -8.49 -4.25 3.06
CA ASP A 57 -7.18 -4.80 3.41
C ASP A 57 -6.08 -3.72 3.41
N SER A 58 -6.09 -2.84 2.42
CA SER A 58 -5.18 -1.69 2.36
C SER A 58 -5.45 -0.65 3.45
N ALA A 59 -6.73 -0.42 3.77
CA ALA A 59 -7.15 0.62 4.72
C ALA A 59 -6.68 0.36 6.17
N GLN A 60 -6.34 -0.88 6.52
CA GLN A 60 -5.80 -1.25 7.83
C GLN A 60 -4.51 -0.49 8.17
N LEU A 61 -3.71 -0.13 7.17
CA LEU A 61 -2.45 0.57 7.36
C LEU A 61 -2.61 1.92 8.05
N SER A 62 -3.76 2.58 7.89
CA SER A 62 -4.03 3.86 8.54
C SER A 62 -4.15 3.76 10.06
N GLN A 63 -4.52 2.60 10.61
CA GLN A 63 -4.49 2.34 12.06
C GLN A 63 -3.09 2.06 12.58
N ILE A 64 -2.25 1.40 11.77
CA ILE A 64 -0.89 1.00 12.18
C ILE A 64 0.02 2.24 12.24
N ALA A 65 -0.15 3.18 11.31
CA ALA A 65 0.67 4.39 11.26
C ALA A 65 -0.19 5.68 11.15
N PRO A 66 -1.05 5.98 12.15
CA PRO A 66 -2.09 7.00 12.06
C PRO A 66 -1.54 8.43 11.90
N GLU A 67 -0.35 8.71 12.44
CA GLU A 67 0.25 10.06 12.41
C GLU A 67 1.16 10.31 11.20
N ARG A 68 1.40 9.28 10.36
CA ARG A 68 2.34 9.40 9.25
C ARG A 68 1.67 9.99 8.02
N LEU A 69 2.38 10.89 7.36
CA LEU A 69 1.87 11.65 6.22
C LEU A 69 2.63 11.41 4.92
N ARG A 70 3.89 10.95 4.98
CA ARG A 70 4.75 10.76 3.81
C ARG A 70 4.99 9.28 3.55
N TRP A 71 4.29 8.77 2.54
CA TRP A 71 4.24 7.34 2.23
C TRP A 71 4.87 7.05 0.87
N LEU A 72 5.43 5.87 0.75
CA LEU A 72 5.94 5.31 -0.50
C LEU A 72 5.36 3.91 -0.69
N ASP A 73 4.79 3.66 -1.85
CA ASP A 73 4.27 2.34 -2.21
C ASP A 73 5.10 1.73 -3.34
N LEU A 74 5.77 0.62 -3.06
CA LEU A 74 6.67 -0.06 -3.99
C LEU A 74 5.94 -1.12 -4.80
N GLY A 75 6.02 -1.03 -6.13
CA GLY A 75 5.33 -1.96 -7.03
C GLY A 75 3.82 -1.80 -6.96
N SER A 76 3.33 -0.58 -7.03
CA SER A 76 1.93 -0.22 -6.73
C SER A 76 0.88 -0.95 -7.56
N GLY A 77 1.23 -1.47 -8.73
CA GLY A 77 0.35 -2.33 -9.54
C GLY A 77 -1.02 -1.72 -9.82
N GLY A 78 -2.06 -2.33 -9.27
CA GLY A 78 -3.45 -1.84 -9.32
C GLY A 78 -3.77 -0.74 -8.30
N GLY A 79 -2.78 -0.26 -7.54
CA GLY A 79 -2.95 0.82 -6.56
C GLY A 79 -3.19 0.35 -5.12
N PHE A 80 -2.81 -0.88 -4.80
CA PHE A 80 -3.01 -1.44 -3.47
C PHE A 80 -1.66 -1.77 -2.79
N PRO A 81 -1.34 -1.14 -1.66
CA PRO A 81 -2.19 -0.27 -0.84
C PRO A 81 -2.10 1.23 -1.20
N GLY A 82 -1.15 1.70 -2.00
CA GLY A 82 -0.77 3.10 -2.14
C GLY A 82 -1.91 4.04 -2.56
N ALA A 83 -2.73 3.69 -3.56
CA ALA A 83 -3.84 4.54 -4.01
C ALA A 83 -4.96 4.62 -2.96
N VAL A 84 -5.22 3.54 -2.23
CA VAL A 84 -6.20 3.56 -1.12
C VAL A 84 -5.73 4.50 -0.02
N MET A 85 -4.45 4.42 0.37
CA MET A 85 -3.86 5.33 1.36
C MET A 85 -3.87 6.77 0.89
N ALA A 86 -3.60 7.03 -0.40
CA ALA A 86 -3.69 8.37 -0.98
C ALA A 86 -5.08 8.98 -0.84
N VAL A 87 -6.14 8.19 -1.04
CA VAL A 87 -7.51 8.65 -0.87
C VAL A 87 -7.85 8.85 0.61
N LEU A 88 -7.45 7.94 1.49
CA LEU A 88 -7.70 8.05 2.94
C LEU A 88 -7.02 9.25 3.58
N LEU A 89 -5.84 9.62 3.09
CA LEU A 89 -5.06 10.74 3.60
C LEU A 89 -5.36 12.08 2.89
N SER A 90 -6.28 12.11 1.92
CA SER A 90 -6.52 13.30 1.11
C SER A 90 -7.02 14.52 1.90
N ASP A 91 -7.68 14.30 3.03
CA ASP A 91 -8.19 15.36 3.89
C ASP A 91 -7.15 15.79 4.97
N ARG A 92 -5.94 15.21 4.95
CA ARG A 92 -4.86 15.53 5.88
C ARG A 92 -3.84 16.47 5.24
N GLY A 93 -3.74 17.68 5.76
CA GLY A 93 -2.77 18.67 5.27
C GLY A 93 -1.33 18.16 5.36
N GLY A 94 -0.58 18.30 4.26
CA GLY A 94 0.80 17.85 4.16
C GLY A 94 0.99 16.38 3.81
N ALA A 95 -0.08 15.60 3.63
CA ALA A 95 0.03 14.20 3.18
C ALA A 95 0.56 14.12 1.75
N THR A 96 1.46 13.17 1.51
CA THR A 96 2.01 12.85 0.19
C THR A 96 2.23 11.34 0.09
N ILE A 97 1.80 10.76 -1.03
CA ILE A 97 2.01 9.36 -1.31
C ILE A 97 2.74 9.23 -2.64
N ASP A 98 3.95 8.68 -2.62
CA ASP A 98 4.71 8.34 -3.81
C ASP A 98 4.40 6.89 -4.20
N LEU A 99 3.98 6.65 -5.44
CA LEU A 99 3.70 5.31 -5.98
C LEU A 99 4.73 4.98 -7.05
N VAL A 100 5.44 3.86 -6.88
CA VAL A 100 6.44 3.38 -7.84
C VAL A 100 5.89 2.19 -8.61
N GLU A 101 5.77 2.33 -9.93
CA GLU A 101 5.28 1.26 -10.82
C GLU A 101 6.03 1.28 -12.15
N SER A 102 6.74 0.20 -12.46
CA SER A 102 7.56 0.13 -13.69
C SER A 102 6.75 -0.14 -14.95
N ASN A 103 5.58 -0.76 -14.84
CA ASN A 103 4.70 -0.98 -15.98
C ASN A 103 3.98 0.31 -16.37
N ARG A 104 4.34 0.86 -17.52
CA ARG A 104 3.80 2.16 -18.01
C ARG A 104 2.26 2.18 -18.12
N LYS A 105 1.61 1.07 -18.47
CA LYS A 105 0.14 1.01 -18.56
C LYS A 105 -0.50 1.11 -17.19
N LYS A 106 0.05 0.41 -16.18
CA LYS A 106 -0.40 0.50 -14.79
C LYS A 106 -0.13 1.88 -14.19
N ALA A 107 1.07 2.44 -14.44
CA ALA A 107 1.40 3.79 -14.00
C ALA A 107 0.46 4.85 -14.62
N ALA A 108 0.13 4.76 -15.90
CA ALA A 108 -0.83 5.64 -16.55
C ALA A 108 -2.25 5.53 -15.96
N PHE A 109 -2.68 4.31 -15.62
CA PHE A 109 -3.92 4.09 -14.86
C PHE A 109 -3.90 4.83 -13.53
N LEU A 110 -2.85 4.63 -12.72
CA LEU A 110 -2.72 5.27 -11.41
C LEU A 110 -2.71 6.79 -11.52
N GLN A 111 -1.95 7.35 -12.47
CA GLN A 111 -1.89 8.80 -12.73
C GLN A 111 -3.28 9.36 -13.06
N ALA A 112 -4.00 8.73 -13.99
CA ALA A 112 -5.32 9.19 -14.42
C ALA A 112 -6.34 9.15 -13.27
N VAL A 113 -6.39 8.04 -12.53
CA VAL A 113 -7.41 7.85 -11.50
C VAL A 113 -7.11 8.72 -10.27
N LEU A 114 -5.86 8.79 -9.80
CA LEU A 114 -5.50 9.59 -8.63
C LEU A 114 -5.64 11.09 -8.88
N ALA A 115 -5.36 11.57 -10.10
CA ALA A 115 -5.63 12.94 -10.50
C ALA A 115 -7.14 13.25 -10.50
N GLN A 116 -7.98 12.34 -11.04
CA GLN A 116 -9.44 12.49 -11.03
C GLN A 116 -9.99 12.54 -9.59
N LEU A 117 -9.44 11.75 -8.68
CA LEU A 117 -9.82 11.70 -7.27
C LEU A 117 -9.23 12.85 -6.44
N ARG A 118 -8.36 13.69 -7.03
CA ARG A 118 -7.62 14.76 -6.34
C ARG A 118 -6.86 14.24 -5.11
N ALA A 119 -6.35 13.01 -5.20
CA ALA A 119 -5.58 12.41 -4.13
C ALA A 119 -4.14 12.99 -4.10
N PRO A 120 -3.52 13.18 -2.91
CA PRO A 120 -2.17 13.74 -2.76
C PRO A 120 -1.09 12.72 -3.15
N ALA A 121 -1.05 12.32 -4.41
CA ALA A 121 -0.21 11.24 -4.90
C ALA A 121 0.68 11.67 -6.06
N ARG A 122 1.89 11.10 -6.11
CA ARG A 122 2.83 11.18 -7.22
C ARG A 122 3.12 9.79 -7.74
N VAL A 123 3.00 9.56 -9.04
CA VAL A 123 3.25 8.26 -9.66
C VAL A 123 4.56 8.32 -10.45
N HIS A 124 5.49 7.46 -10.05
CA HIS A 124 6.81 7.32 -10.69
C HIS A 124 6.80 6.08 -11.58
N ALA A 125 6.76 6.29 -12.90
CA ALA A 125 6.81 5.23 -13.91
C ALA A 125 8.26 4.75 -14.13
N VAL A 126 8.87 4.17 -13.08
CA VAL A 126 10.28 3.75 -13.06
C VAL A 126 10.45 2.41 -12.33
N ARG A 127 11.64 1.81 -12.42
CA ARG A 127 12.04 0.70 -11.55
C ARG A 127 12.23 1.21 -10.13
N ILE A 128 12.06 0.31 -9.13
CA ILE A 128 12.22 0.65 -7.70
C ILE A 128 13.64 1.14 -7.41
N GLU A 129 14.63 0.52 -8.05
CA GLU A 129 16.04 0.85 -7.91
C GLU A 129 16.36 2.30 -8.31
N ASP A 130 15.56 2.87 -9.22
CA ASP A 130 15.71 4.25 -9.70
C ASP A 130 14.87 5.27 -8.93
N ALA A 131 14.05 4.80 -7.97
CA ALA A 131 13.07 5.65 -7.31
C ALA A 131 13.67 6.49 -6.16
N ALA A 132 14.74 6.02 -5.52
CA ALA A 132 15.31 6.69 -4.34
C ALA A 132 15.78 8.13 -4.62
N SER A 133 16.24 8.42 -5.85
CA SER A 133 16.62 9.77 -6.27
C SER A 133 15.45 10.69 -6.63
N ARG A 134 14.25 10.15 -6.71
CA ARG A 134 13.02 10.83 -7.16
C ARG A 134 12.00 11.08 -6.07
N THR A 135 12.19 10.45 -4.92
CA THR A 135 11.30 10.57 -3.76
C THR A 135 11.90 11.48 -2.70
N ALA A 136 11.06 12.24 -2.03
CA ALA A 136 11.46 13.08 -0.91
C ALA A 136 11.67 12.23 0.37
N GLU A 137 11.68 12.87 1.53
CA GLU A 137 11.70 12.19 2.81
C GLU A 137 10.44 11.33 2.99
N ILE A 138 10.63 10.03 3.23
CA ILE A 138 9.57 9.03 3.41
C ILE A 138 9.56 8.58 4.86
N GLU A 139 8.36 8.45 5.42
CA GLU A 139 8.13 7.96 6.79
C GLU A 139 7.67 6.50 6.81
N VAL A 140 6.94 6.07 5.76
CA VAL A 140 6.40 4.70 5.64
C VAL A 140 6.62 4.18 4.23
N VAL A 141 7.18 2.98 4.13
CA VAL A 141 7.29 2.23 2.88
C VAL A 141 6.30 1.07 2.91
N THR A 142 5.50 0.95 1.88
CA THR A 142 4.53 -0.16 1.73
C THR A 142 4.85 -1.00 0.51
N ALA A 143 4.45 -2.26 0.57
CA ALA A 143 4.43 -3.15 -0.57
C ALA A 143 3.42 -4.28 -0.34
N ARG A 144 2.82 -4.79 -1.43
CA ARG A 144 1.96 -5.96 -1.41
C ARG A 144 2.23 -6.82 -2.64
N ALA A 145 2.41 -8.14 -2.43
CA ALA A 145 2.64 -9.13 -3.48
C ALA A 145 3.79 -8.77 -4.46
N LEU A 146 4.85 -8.13 -3.96
CA LEU A 146 5.97 -7.66 -4.77
C LEU A 146 7.10 -8.67 -4.87
N ALA A 147 7.61 -9.15 -3.72
CA ALA A 147 8.74 -10.06 -3.63
C ALA A 147 8.76 -10.77 -2.24
N PRO A 148 9.50 -11.87 -2.06
CA PRO A 148 9.85 -12.40 -0.76
C PRO A 148 10.54 -11.35 0.12
N LEU A 149 10.47 -11.51 1.48
CA LEU A 149 10.86 -10.48 2.42
C LEU A 149 12.33 -10.04 2.29
N ASP A 150 13.25 -10.97 2.14
CA ASP A 150 14.68 -10.66 1.96
C ASP A 150 14.92 -9.71 0.78
N ARG A 151 14.38 -10.07 -0.39
CA ARG A 151 14.47 -9.22 -1.58
C ARG A 151 13.74 -7.89 -1.39
N LEU A 152 12.58 -7.89 -0.73
CA LEU A 152 11.80 -6.68 -0.47
C LEU A 152 12.57 -5.72 0.43
N LEU A 153 13.25 -6.22 1.47
CA LEU A 153 14.13 -5.43 2.32
C LEU A 153 15.25 -4.77 1.49
N GLY A 154 15.87 -5.52 0.58
CA GLY A 154 16.87 -4.96 -0.32
C GLY A 154 16.36 -3.82 -1.20
N LEU A 155 15.15 -3.97 -1.76
CA LEU A 155 14.50 -2.95 -2.58
C LEU A 155 14.08 -1.71 -1.76
N ALA A 156 13.61 -1.90 -0.54
CA ALA A 156 13.13 -0.83 0.35
C ALA A 156 14.26 -0.17 1.16
N PHE A 157 15.44 -0.77 1.21
CA PHE A 157 16.55 -0.35 2.06
C PHE A 157 16.93 1.13 1.96
N PRO A 158 16.97 1.77 0.78
CA PRO A 158 17.33 3.19 0.67
C PRO A 158 16.48 4.15 1.51
N TRP A 159 15.28 3.73 1.91
CA TRP A 159 14.38 4.50 2.77
C TRP A 159 14.37 3.97 4.20
N LEU A 160 14.45 2.63 4.37
CA LEU A 160 14.46 1.99 5.69
C LEU A 160 15.71 2.36 6.50
N GLU A 161 16.89 2.44 5.87
CA GLU A 161 18.14 2.88 6.52
C GLU A 161 18.08 4.34 7.02
N LYS A 162 17.19 5.17 6.45
CA LYS A 162 16.94 6.56 6.86
C LYS A 162 15.86 6.68 7.93
N GLY A 163 15.38 5.56 8.46
CA GLY A 163 14.39 5.52 9.55
C GLY A 163 12.94 5.42 9.11
N ALA A 164 12.64 5.21 7.83
CA ALA A 164 11.28 4.88 7.40
C ALA A 164 10.86 3.52 7.98
N ARG A 165 9.57 3.36 8.28
CA ARG A 165 9.00 2.06 8.66
C ARG A 165 8.56 1.30 7.41
N GLY A 166 8.83 -0.01 7.36
CA GLY A 166 8.24 -0.92 6.38
C GLY A 166 6.88 -1.43 6.88
N LEU A 167 5.83 -1.31 6.10
CA LEU A 167 4.53 -1.96 6.34
C LEU A 167 4.21 -2.86 5.15
N PHE A 168 4.53 -4.14 5.27
CA PHE A 168 4.48 -5.08 4.16
C PHE A 168 3.38 -6.12 4.33
N HIS A 169 2.43 -6.15 3.40
CA HIS A 169 1.42 -7.22 3.35
C HIS A 169 2.06 -8.51 2.91
N LYS A 170 1.87 -9.57 3.70
CA LYS A 170 2.37 -10.91 3.45
C LYS A 170 1.27 -11.96 3.60
N GLY A 171 1.40 -13.05 2.85
CA GLY A 171 0.50 -14.20 2.92
C GLY A 171 1.02 -15.30 3.86
N ARG A 172 0.52 -16.53 3.69
CA ARG A 172 0.75 -17.69 4.58
C ARG A 172 2.22 -18.00 4.88
N ASP A 173 3.09 -17.81 3.90
CA ASP A 173 4.49 -18.23 3.98
C ASP A 173 5.39 -17.19 4.68
N TYR A 174 4.80 -16.15 5.29
CA TYR A 174 5.54 -15.03 5.86
C TYR A 174 6.56 -15.45 6.93
N ARG A 175 6.31 -16.53 7.67
CA ARG A 175 7.22 -17.01 8.73
C ARG A 175 8.52 -17.56 8.14
N SER A 176 8.46 -18.37 7.08
CA SER A 176 9.66 -18.83 6.39
C SER A 176 10.41 -17.68 5.73
N GLU A 177 9.71 -16.69 5.20
CA GLU A 177 10.35 -15.49 4.65
C GLU A 177 11.08 -14.67 5.71
N ILE A 178 10.56 -14.61 6.96
CA ILE A 178 11.25 -13.98 8.10
C ILE A 178 12.51 -14.77 8.44
N GLU A 179 12.40 -16.10 8.60
CA GLU A 179 13.53 -16.99 8.91
C GLU A 179 14.67 -16.88 7.88
N GLU A 180 14.33 -16.80 6.60
CA GLU A 180 15.30 -16.58 5.53
C GLU A 180 15.95 -15.18 5.60
N SER A 181 15.18 -14.16 5.94
CA SER A 181 15.63 -12.77 5.94
C SER A 181 16.65 -12.46 7.05
N VAL A 182 16.54 -13.08 8.21
CA VAL A 182 17.44 -12.80 9.36
C VAL A 182 18.89 -13.23 9.14
N HIS A 183 19.20 -13.97 8.07
CA HIS A 183 20.57 -14.28 7.68
C HIS A 183 21.33 -13.07 7.11
N ALA A 184 20.62 -12.15 6.46
CA ALA A 184 21.20 -10.98 5.81
C ALA A 184 20.81 -9.65 6.45
N TRP A 185 19.78 -9.66 7.31
CA TRP A 185 19.19 -8.45 7.85
C TRP A 185 18.96 -8.53 9.36
N ASP A 186 19.21 -7.41 10.06
CA ASP A 186 18.73 -7.13 11.41
C ASP A 186 17.58 -6.12 11.34
N PHE A 187 16.51 -6.35 12.08
CA PHE A 187 15.35 -5.45 12.14
C PHE A 187 14.50 -5.70 13.38
N ASP A 188 13.79 -4.68 13.82
CA ASP A 188 12.69 -4.83 14.77
C ASP A 188 11.43 -5.18 14.01
N LEU A 189 10.65 -6.14 14.51
CA LEU A 189 9.46 -6.66 13.85
C LEU A 189 8.24 -6.65 14.78
N LEU A 190 7.12 -6.12 14.27
CA LEU A 190 5.78 -6.32 14.82
C LEU A 190 4.90 -6.99 13.77
N GLU A 191 4.16 -8.01 14.18
CA GLU A 191 3.19 -8.71 13.32
C GLU A 191 1.78 -8.20 13.62
N HIS A 192 1.12 -7.61 12.63
CA HIS A 192 -0.28 -7.22 12.69
C HIS A 192 -1.12 -8.20 11.88
N ARG A 193 -1.92 -9.02 12.55
CA ARG A 193 -2.85 -9.93 11.86
C ARG A 193 -3.84 -9.13 11.02
N SER A 194 -4.04 -9.53 9.77
CA SER A 194 -5.06 -8.91 8.94
C SER A 194 -6.44 -9.11 9.55
N ARG A 195 -7.21 -8.04 9.59
CA ARG A 195 -8.62 -8.06 10.01
C ARG A 195 -9.56 -8.51 8.87
N ILE A 196 -9.01 -8.68 7.67
CA ILE A 196 -9.75 -8.96 6.44
C ILE A 196 -9.51 -10.40 5.97
N ASP A 197 -8.25 -10.85 5.99
CA ASP A 197 -7.85 -12.17 5.52
C ASP A 197 -7.06 -12.89 6.63
N PRO A 198 -7.60 -13.96 7.23
CA PRO A 198 -6.94 -14.68 8.34
C PRO A 198 -5.60 -15.31 7.94
N ASP A 199 -5.36 -15.52 6.65
CA ASP A 199 -4.12 -16.07 6.10
C ASP A 199 -3.08 -14.98 5.78
N SER A 200 -3.39 -13.71 6.07
CA SER A 200 -2.54 -12.57 5.77
C SER A 200 -2.08 -11.84 7.04
N VAL A 201 -0.91 -11.23 6.95
CA VAL A 201 -0.30 -10.42 8.00
C VAL A 201 0.27 -9.13 7.39
N ILE A 202 0.31 -8.07 8.17
CA ILE A 202 1.11 -6.89 7.87
C ILE A 202 2.33 -6.94 8.78
N LEU A 203 3.50 -7.04 8.18
CA LEU A 203 4.78 -6.96 8.89
C LEU A 203 5.18 -5.50 9.01
N GLU A 204 5.27 -5.00 10.24
CA GLU A 204 5.84 -3.70 10.52
C GLU A 204 7.32 -3.88 10.91
N LEU A 205 8.21 -3.27 10.12
CA LEU A 205 9.65 -3.35 10.32
C LEU A 205 10.23 -1.96 10.59
N SER A 206 11.16 -1.90 11.55
CA SER A 206 11.93 -0.70 11.86
C SER A 206 13.37 -1.06 12.19
N ASN A 207 14.25 -0.06 12.29
CA ASN A 207 15.68 -0.23 12.59
C ASN A 207 16.39 -1.23 11.68
N VAL A 208 16.00 -1.27 10.40
CA VAL A 208 16.51 -2.23 9.42
C VAL A 208 17.98 -1.95 9.10
N ARG A 209 18.84 -2.97 9.20
CA ARG A 209 20.28 -2.91 8.92
C ARG A 209 20.71 -4.15 8.15
N LYS A 210 21.73 -4.01 7.32
CA LYS A 210 22.43 -5.16 6.71
C LYS A 210 23.38 -5.76 7.74
N ARG A 211 23.44 -7.07 7.78
CA ARG A 211 24.44 -7.82 8.53
C ARG A 211 25.79 -7.84 7.83
#